data_956f26ebd4323bd985638381b93e251f
#
_entry.id   956f26ebd4323bd985638381b93e251f
#
_cell.length_a   1.000
_cell.length_b   1.000
_cell.length_c   1.000
_cell.angle_alpha   90.00
_cell.angle_beta   90.00
_cell.angle_gamma   90.00
#
_symmetry.space_group_name_H-M   'P 1'
#
loop_
_entity.id
_entity.type
_entity.pdbx_description
1 polymer ?
#
loop_
_entity_poly.entity_id
_entity_poly.type
_entity_poly.pdbx_seq_one_letter_code
_entity_poly.pdbx_strand_id
1 'polypeptide(L)'
;MIEPTYNELELGLDELTNQTTDKGLKNVYEYISSTEPTNQNDYTGYFKDKNLIFILAEGFNSIAVDEKLTPTLYKLTNSGFVFNNFYSPVFLSTTGGEFQASTGLIPTQSILSLWKKNKPKISYALGNSFSKYGYTVSAYHNWTYTYYSRQDTMKTLGFNSYMGIGNGLEKLMDSKWIPRDVDMINVTTDMYTSEDKFVTYYITVSGHAPYNFGTGNSTATRYQEYVQDLPYSKPVKAYLATQMELDRALELLIQKLEEKGILKDTVIALVGDHYPYTLSIDQINEVSTYPRDSIVEVNRSNFILWNSEMQEPVMVDKVGSQIDVLPTLLNLFGIEYDSRLLIGQDILSDNPGVAIFSNRSWVSDYGTYFSTDKKFVPKDNVEIEENYVSNMNKSVANKFTMSQSFLKY
;
A
#
# COMPACT_ATOMS: atom_id res chain seq x y z
N MET A 1 -30.45 -16.62 11.83
CA MET A 1 -29.20 -16.20 11.16
C MET A 1 -29.40 -14.73 10.84
N ILE A 2 -28.43 -13.88 11.20
CA ILE A 2 -28.44 -12.48 10.79
C ILE A 2 -28.00 -12.48 9.31
N GLU A 3 -28.76 -11.82 8.44
CA GLU A 3 -28.37 -11.70 7.04
C GLU A 3 -27.06 -10.93 6.95
N PRO A 4 -26.09 -11.35 6.09
CA PRO A 4 -24.83 -10.65 5.95
C PRO A 4 -25.09 -9.24 5.39
N THR A 5 -24.41 -8.25 5.95
CA THR A 5 -24.38 -6.89 5.43
C THR A 5 -23.19 -6.75 4.49
N TYR A 6 -23.36 -6.05 3.38
CA TYR A 6 -22.34 -5.91 2.35
C TYR A 6 -21.84 -4.46 2.24
N ASN A 7 -20.62 -4.30 1.76
CA ASN A 7 -20.04 -3.01 1.36
C ASN A 7 -20.55 -2.66 -0.05
N GLU A 8 -21.80 -2.29 -0.13
CA GLU A 8 -22.55 -2.02 -1.35
C GLU A 8 -23.41 -0.76 -1.17
N LEU A 9 -23.48 0.06 -2.22
CA LEU A 9 -24.32 1.23 -2.30
C LEU A 9 -25.42 1.04 -3.35
N GLU A 10 -26.53 1.73 -3.18
CA GLU A 10 -27.63 1.72 -4.17
C GLU A 10 -27.26 2.68 -5.31
N LEU A 11 -26.67 2.16 -6.38
CA LEU A 11 -26.14 2.94 -7.50
C LEU A 11 -27.15 3.18 -8.63
N GLY A 12 -28.32 2.54 -8.63
CA GLY A 12 -29.29 2.64 -9.72
C GLY A 12 -28.76 2.13 -11.09
N LEU A 13 -27.95 1.05 -11.06
CA LEU A 13 -27.21 0.56 -12.24
C LEU A 13 -28.10 0.20 -13.42
N ASP A 14 -29.30 -0.33 -13.18
CA ASP A 14 -30.24 -0.69 -14.26
C ASP A 14 -30.71 0.55 -15.03
N GLU A 15 -31.04 1.62 -14.30
CA GLU A 15 -31.44 2.90 -14.89
C GLU A 15 -30.27 3.53 -15.67
N LEU A 16 -29.08 3.57 -15.06
CA LEU A 16 -27.86 4.09 -15.71
C LEU A 16 -27.50 3.32 -16.97
N THR A 17 -27.62 2.00 -16.97
CA THR A 17 -27.35 1.13 -18.11
C THR A 17 -28.33 1.40 -19.25
N ASN A 18 -29.61 1.64 -18.94
CA ASN A 18 -30.63 1.93 -19.94
C ASN A 18 -30.50 3.35 -20.52
N GLN A 19 -30.02 4.31 -19.77
CA GLN A 19 -29.88 5.71 -20.20
C GLN A 19 -28.62 5.96 -21.04
N THR A 20 -27.55 5.19 -20.89
CA THR A 20 -26.31 5.43 -21.62
C THR A 20 -26.27 4.74 -22.99
N THR A 21 -25.73 5.44 -23.99
CA THR A 21 -25.40 4.89 -25.30
C THR A 21 -23.91 4.55 -25.46
N ASP A 22 -23.08 4.95 -24.50
CA ASP A 22 -21.65 4.64 -24.49
C ASP A 22 -21.43 3.16 -24.11
N LYS A 23 -20.89 2.40 -25.07
CA LYS A 23 -20.65 0.96 -24.87
C LYS A 23 -19.62 0.68 -23.76
N GLY A 24 -18.61 1.55 -23.60
CA GLY A 24 -17.60 1.39 -22.54
C GLY A 24 -18.21 1.57 -21.16
N LEU A 25 -19.07 2.57 -21.02
CA LEU A 25 -19.78 2.82 -19.77
C LEU A 25 -20.78 1.70 -19.45
N LYS A 26 -21.48 1.16 -20.46
CA LYS A 26 -22.32 -0.04 -20.29
C LYS A 26 -21.53 -1.22 -19.74
N ASN A 27 -20.36 -1.50 -20.31
CA ASN A 27 -19.51 -2.59 -19.83
C ASN A 27 -19.08 -2.38 -18.36
N VAL A 28 -18.87 -1.13 -17.94
CA VAL A 28 -18.58 -0.79 -16.54
C VAL A 28 -19.79 -1.13 -15.65
N TYR A 29 -20.99 -0.72 -16.01
CA TYR A 29 -22.18 -0.99 -15.23
C TYR A 29 -22.51 -2.50 -15.17
N GLU A 30 -22.36 -3.22 -16.28
CA GLU A 30 -22.52 -4.68 -16.33
C GLU A 30 -21.48 -5.39 -15.44
N TYR A 31 -20.23 -4.92 -15.43
CA TYR A 31 -19.20 -5.46 -14.57
C TYR A 31 -19.57 -5.25 -13.09
N ILE A 32 -19.96 -4.03 -12.70
CA ILE A 32 -20.36 -3.71 -11.33
C ILE A 32 -21.55 -4.57 -10.91
N SER A 33 -22.59 -4.68 -11.76
CA SER A 33 -23.80 -5.48 -11.47
C SER A 33 -23.51 -6.98 -11.32
N SER A 34 -22.49 -7.50 -12.01
CA SER A 34 -22.09 -8.90 -11.97
C SER A 34 -21.04 -9.22 -10.92
N THR A 35 -20.48 -8.21 -10.25
CA THR A 35 -19.48 -8.37 -9.21
C THR A 35 -20.15 -8.50 -7.86
N GLU A 36 -19.84 -9.57 -7.11
CA GLU A 36 -20.32 -9.73 -5.75
C GLU A 36 -19.63 -8.72 -4.81
N PRO A 37 -20.37 -7.94 -4.04
CA PRO A 37 -19.78 -7.04 -3.08
C PRO A 37 -19.12 -7.81 -1.93
N THR A 38 -18.12 -7.21 -1.29
CA THR A 38 -17.52 -7.78 -0.09
C THR A 38 -18.48 -7.64 1.10
N ASN A 39 -18.56 -8.67 1.93
CA ASN A 39 -19.33 -8.60 3.17
C ASN A 39 -18.63 -7.71 4.21
N GLN A 40 -19.42 -7.06 5.05
CA GLN A 40 -18.95 -6.52 6.32
C GLN A 40 -18.60 -7.69 7.26
N ASN A 41 -17.67 -7.45 8.17
CA ASN A 41 -17.12 -8.47 9.05
C ASN A 41 -16.93 -7.92 10.47
N ASP A 42 -16.44 -8.74 11.38
CA ASP A 42 -16.26 -8.38 12.80
C ASP A 42 -15.33 -7.17 13.02
N TYR A 43 -14.55 -6.82 12.03
CA TYR A 43 -13.63 -5.66 12.07
C TYR A 43 -14.21 -4.42 11.37
N THR A 44 -15.41 -4.45 10.82
CA THR A 44 -16.04 -3.27 10.21
C THR A 44 -16.20 -2.17 11.25
N GLY A 45 -15.55 -1.01 11.01
CA GLY A 45 -15.55 0.10 11.94
C GLY A 45 -14.65 -0.08 13.19
N TYR A 46 -13.77 -1.08 13.21
CA TYR A 46 -12.86 -1.34 14.34
C TYR A 46 -12.00 -0.13 14.72
N PHE A 47 -11.62 0.67 13.73
CA PHE A 47 -10.87 1.93 13.89
C PHE A 47 -11.74 3.18 13.67
N LYS A 48 -13.06 3.06 13.78
CA LYS A 48 -13.95 4.21 13.61
C LYS A 48 -13.52 5.37 14.49
N ASP A 49 -13.52 6.56 13.90
CA ASP A 49 -13.15 7.84 14.52
C ASP A 49 -11.68 7.97 15.00
N LYS A 50 -10.82 6.98 14.76
CA LYS A 50 -9.38 7.11 14.98
C LYS A 50 -8.71 7.88 13.85
N ASN A 51 -7.57 8.49 14.14
CA ASN A 51 -6.70 9.10 13.14
C ASN A 51 -5.98 8.03 12.32
N LEU A 52 -5.57 8.37 11.10
CA LEU A 52 -4.77 7.50 10.24
C LEU A 52 -3.47 8.17 9.83
N ILE A 53 -2.35 7.52 10.07
CA ILE A 53 -1.07 7.83 9.43
C ILE A 53 -0.79 6.69 8.46
N PHE A 54 -0.84 7.01 7.16
CA PHE A 54 -0.53 6.05 6.10
C PHE A 54 0.85 6.34 5.52
N ILE A 55 1.70 5.34 5.43
CA ILE A 55 3.09 5.47 4.99
C ILE A 55 3.31 4.57 3.79
N LEU A 56 3.71 5.18 2.67
CA LEU A 56 4.26 4.48 1.51
C LEU A 56 5.79 4.52 1.65
N ALA A 57 6.36 3.38 1.97
CA ALA A 57 7.77 3.27 2.33
C ALA A 57 8.61 2.84 1.11
N GLU A 58 9.52 3.72 0.70
CA GLU A 58 10.43 3.52 -0.44
C GLU A 58 11.28 2.25 -0.26
N GLY A 59 11.16 1.32 -1.22
CA GLY A 59 11.94 0.09 -1.26
C GLY A 59 11.72 -0.86 -0.08
N PHE A 60 10.70 -0.64 0.76
CA PHE A 60 10.45 -1.48 1.92
C PHE A 60 9.94 -2.86 1.50
N ASN A 61 10.56 -3.88 2.07
CA ASN A 61 10.20 -5.28 1.87
C ASN A 61 10.39 -6.05 3.17
N SER A 62 9.69 -7.17 3.34
CA SER A 62 9.75 -7.99 4.56
C SER A 62 11.16 -8.46 4.94
N ILE A 63 12.10 -8.53 3.99
CA ILE A 63 13.51 -8.85 4.27
C ILE A 63 14.24 -7.79 5.13
N ALA A 64 13.66 -6.59 5.27
CA ALA A 64 14.21 -5.53 6.11
C ALA A 64 13.68 -5.56 7.55
N VAL A 65 12.74 -6.44 7.88
CA VAL A 65 12.17 -6.57 9.23
C VAL A 65 13.08 -7.47 10.07
N ASP A 66 13.79 -6.86 11.00
CA ASP A 66 14.75 -7.55 11.86
C ASP A 66 14.67 -7.01 13.30
N GLU A 67 14.65 -7.92 14.29
CA GLU A 67 14.48 -7.57 15.70
C GLU A 67 15.58 -6.62 16.23
N LYS A 68 16.79 -6.69 15.69
CA LYS A 68 17.94 -5.92 16.15
C LYS A 68 18.19 -4.67 15.31
N LEU A 69 18.10 -4.79 13.97
CA LEU A 69 18.37 -3.67 13.07
C LEU A 69 17.20 -2.70 12.96
N THR A 70 15.99 -3.24 12.92
CA THR A 70 14.74 -2.48 12.72
C THR A 70 13.68 -2.85 13.77
N PRO A 71 13.97 -2.63 15.08
CA PRO A 71 13.11 -3.11 16.16
C PRO A 71 11.71 -2.52 16.15
N THR A 72 11.54 -1.29 15.67
CA THR A 72 10.22 -0.66 15.56
C THR A 72 9.40 -1.32 14.46
N LEU A 73 9.98 -1.51 13.27
CA LEU A 73 9.34 -2.27 12.18
C LEU A 73 8.98 -3.68 12.63
N TYR A 74 9.90 -4.36 13.31
CA TYR A 74 9.67 -5.71 13.84
C TYR A 74 8.48 -5.73 14.81
N LYS A 75 8.44 -4.80 15.77
CA LYS A 75 7.32 -4.66 16.72
C LYS A 75 6.00 -4.44 15.99
N LEU A 76 5.93 -3.44 15.11
CA LEU A 76 4.69 -3.07 14.43
C LEU A 76 4.17 -4.20 13.50
N THR A 77 5.08 -4.91 12.84
CA THR A 77 4.73 -6.04 11.98
C THR A 77 4.13 -7.21 12.76
N ASN A 78 4.53 -7.41 14.02
CA ASN A 78 4.16 -8.57 14.83
C ASN A 78 3.13 -8.28 15.92
N SER A 79 2.62 -7.07 16.04
CA SER A 79 1.72 -6.68 17.15
C SER A 79 0.42 -6.01 16.74
N GLY A 80 0.12 -5.91 15.46
CA GLY A 80 -1.14 -5.37 14.91
C GLY A 80 -1.92 -6.44 14.17
N PHE A 81 -2.51 -6.07 13.03
CA PHE A 81 -2.94 -7.05 12.04
C PHE A 81 -1.70 -7.62 11.35
N VAL A 82 -1.53 -8.93 11.40
CA VAL A 82 -0.37 -9.64 10.85
C VAL A 82 -0.80 -10.37 9.58
N PHE A 83 -0.50 -9.76 8.44
CA PHE A 83 -0.85 -10.30 7.12
C PHE A 83 0.26 -11.24 6.63
N ASN A 84 0.06 -12.55 6.79
CA ASN A 84 1.06 -13.57 6.49
C ASN A 84 1.34 -13.75 4.99
N ASN A 85 0.40 -13.36 4.13
CA ASN A 85 0.48 -13.54 2.68
C ASN A 85 0.22 -12.24 1.92
N PHE A 86 0.93 -11.17 2.30
CA PHE A 86 0.81 -9.87 1.64
C PHE A 86 1.90 -9.65 0.60
N TYR A 87 1.52 -9.04 -0.53
CA TYR A 87 2.42 -8.75 -1.64
C TYR A 87 2.37 -7.28 -2.04
N SER A 88 3.55 -6.73 -2.40
CA SER A 88 3.70 -5.41 -3.02
C SER A 88 4.15 -5.59 -4.48
N PRO A 89 3.23 -5.92 -5.41
CA PRO A 89 3.58 -6.18 -6.80
C PRO A 89 4.14 -4.95 -7.47
N VAL A 90 5.27 -5.08 -8.16
CA VAL A 90 5.86 -3.98 -8.92
C VAL A 90 5.10 -3.72 -10.21
N PHE A 91 4.51 -2.53 -10.28
CA PHE A 91 3.93 -1.94 -11.47
C PHE A 91 4.51 -0.55 -11.66
N LEU A 92 5.48 -0.40 -12.53
CA LEU A 92 6.02 0.93 -12.90
C LEU A 92 6.57 1.72 -11.70
N SER A 93 7.38 1.06 -10.86
CA SER A 93 8.12 1.71 -9.76
C SER A 93 7.20 2.35 -8.68
N THR A 94 7.72 3.35 -7.95
CA THR A 94 7.04 4.05 -6.85
C THR A 94 5.66 4.60 -7.24
N THR A 95 5.51 5.18 -8.45
CA THR A 95 4.21 5.71 -8.89
C THR A 95 3.14 4.60 -8.97
N GLY A 96 3.54 3.39 -9.36
CA GLY A 96 2.63 2.25 -9.40
C GLY A 96 2.20 1.79 -8.01
N GLY A 97 3.14 1.71 -7.07
CA GLY A 97 2.85 1.39 -5.66
C GLY A 97 1.93 2.43 -5.02
N GLU A 98 2.24 3.72 -5.22
CA GLU A 98 1.41 4.84 -4.76
C GLU A 98 -0.03 4.75 -5.31
N PHE A 99 -0.17 4.51 -6.61
CA PHE A 99 -1.48 4.40 -7.25
C PHE A 99 -2.28 3.20 -6.73
N GLN A 100 -1.66 2.03 -6.62
CA GLN A 100 -2.31 0.82 -6.08
C GLN A 100 -2.86 1.06 -4.68
N ALA A 101 -2.01 1.48 -3.76
CA ALA A 101 -2.34 1.63 -2.35
C ALA A 101 -3.37 2.74 -2.08
N SER A 102 -3.38 3.80 -2.90
CA SER A 102 -4.26 4.96 -2.71
C SER A 102 -5.60 4.86 -3.44
N THR A 103 -5.72 3.98 -4.43
CA THR A 103 -6.91 3.90 -5.29
C THR A 103 -7.58 2.53 -5.35
N GLY A 104 -6.88 1.45 -4.94
CA GLY A 104 -7.38 0.08 -5.10
C GLY A 104 -7.46 -0.39 -6.56
N LEU A 105 -6.74 0.27 -7.48
CA LEU A 105 -6.71 -0.06 -8.91
C LEU A 105 -5.35 -0.60 -9.34
N ILE A 106 -5.33 -1.41 -10.40
CA ILE A 106 -4.10 -1.91 -11.01
C ILE A 106 -3.54 -0.84 -11.95
N PRO A 107 -2.32 -0.32 -11.74
CA PRO A 107 -1.69 0.63 -12.63
C PRO A 107 -1.13 -0.07 -13.88
N THR A 108 -1.39 0.53 -15.04
CA THR A 108 -0.69 0.22 -16.29
C THR A 108 -0.04 1.50 -16.80
N GLN A 109 0.85 1.40 -17.80
CA GLN A 109 1.45 2.60 -18.40
C GLN A 109 0.39 3.55 -18.96
N SER A 110 -0.67 3.01 -19.57
CA SER A 110 -1.78 3.80 -20.10
C SER A 110 -2.59 4.48 -19.00
N ILE A 111 -2.86 3.78 -17.90
CA ILE A 111 -3.59 4.32 -16.74
C ILE A 111 -2.80 5.46 -16.10
N LEU A 112 -1.51 5.26 -15.80
CA LEU A 112 -0.69 6.31 -15.18
C LEU A 112 -0.51 7.52 -16.11
N SER A 113 -0.41 7.30 -17.42
CA SER A 113 -0.36 8.39 -18.39
C SER A 113 -1.68 9.17 -18.43
N LEU A 114 -2.82 8.47 -18.40
CA LEU A 114 -4.15 9.06 -18.34
C LEU A 114 -4.35 9.87 -17.06
N TRP A 115 -3.98 9.30 -15.93
CA TRP A 115 -4.05 9.96 -14.62
C TRP A 115 -3.26 11.27 -14.59
N LYS A 116 -1.99 11.23 -15.01
CA LYS A 116 -1.12 12.41 -15.04
C LYS A 116 -1.59 13.48 -16.04
N LYS A 117 -2.14 13.05 -17.19
CA LYS A 117 -2.60 13.95 -18.24
C LYS A 117 -3.93 14.61 -17.91
N ASN A 118 -4.92 13.80 -17.55
CA ASN A 118 -6.31 14.26 -17.37
C ASN A 118 -6.60 14.70 -15.94
N LYS A 119 -5.82 14.25 -14.97
CA LYS A 119 -5.96 14.59 -13.54
C LYS A 119 -7.41 14.40 -13.04
N PRO A 120 -8.05 13.24 -13.33
CA PRO A 120 -9.41 13.02 -12.88
C PRO A 120 -9.46 12.97 -11.36
N LYS A 121 -10.52 13.52 -10.77
CA LYS A 121 -10.79 13.34 -9.35
C LYS A 121 -11.21 11.89 -9.12
N ILE A 122 -10.47 11.15 -8.31
CA ILE A 122 -10.81 9.77 -7.96
C ILE A 122 -11.61 9.80 -6.66
N SER A 123 -12.92 9.79 -6.77
CA SER A 123 -13.86 10.10 -5.68
C SER A 123 -13.75 9.18 -4.47
N TYR A 124 -13.32 7.94 -4.65
CA TYR A 124 -13.12 6.93 -3.61
C TYR A 124 -11.67 6.77 -3.16
N ALA A 125 -10.72 7.51 -3.78
CA ALA A 125 -9.33 7.45 -3.35
C ALA A 125 -9.16 7.86 -1.88
N LEU A 126 -8.06 7.46 -1.27
CA LEU A 126 -7.81 7.53 0.16
C LEU A 126 -8.21 8.89 0.77
N GLY A 127 -7.61 9.99 0.31
CA GLY A 127 -7.90 11.32 0.86
C GLY A 127 -9.33 11.78 0.60
N ASN A 128 -9.88 11.50 -0.61
CA ASN A 128 -11.26 11.87 -0.93
C ASN A 128 -12.29 11.11 -0.10
N SER A 129 -12.06 9.83 0.19
CA SER A 129 -12.96 9.02 1.00
C SER A 129 -13.01 9.52 2.44
N PHE A 130 -11.86 9.72 3.07
CA PHE A 130 -11.80 10.16 4.46
C PHE A 130 -12.26 11.61 4.64
N SER A 131 -11.97 12.52 3.70
CA SER A 131 -12.43 13.92 3.82
C SER A 131 -13.95 14.06 3.85
N LYS A 132 -14.71 13.15 3.24
CA LYS A 132 -16.19 13.12 3.33
C LYS A 132 -16.69 12.85 4.75
N TYR A 133 -15.87 12.24 5.61
CA TYR A 133 -16.19 11.91 6.99
C TYR A 133 -15.57 12.89 8.00
N GLY A 134 -15.16 14.07 7.52
CA GLY A 134 -14.69 15.17 8.37
C GLY A 134 -13.21 15.06 8.78
N TYR A 135 -12.43 14.21 8.13
CA TYR A 135 -10.97 14.15 8.37
C TYR A 135 -10.25 15.28 7.65
N THR A 136 -9.36 15.96 8.35
CA THR A 136 -8.35 16.83 7.72
C THR A 136 -7.30 15.96 7.05
N VAL A 137 -7.08 16.14 5.74
CA VAL A 137 -6.18 15.28 4.95
C VAL A 137 -4.95 16.05 4.51
N SER A 138 -3.76 15.48 4.75
CA SER A 138 -2.47 16.06 4.38
C SER A 138 -1.52 15.01 3.85
N ALA A 139 -0.55 15.42 3.01
CA ALA A 139 0.49 14.54 2.50
C ALA A 139 1.86 15.22 2.55
N TYR A 140 2.90 14.43 2.80
CA TYR A 140 4.28 14.90 2.92
C TYR A 140 5.24 13.99 2.16
N HIS A 141 6.23 14.61 1.50
CA HIS A 141 7.26 13.91 0.76
C HIS A 141 8.61 14.61 0.90
N ASN A 142 9.59 13.94 1.44
CA ASN A 142 10.92 14.51 1.67
C ASN A 142 11.82 14.54 0.43
N TRP A 143 11.21 14.72 -0.75
CA TRP A 143 11.89 14.98 -2.03
C TRP A 143 11.17 16.07 -2.80
N THR A 144 11.61 16.36 -4.03
CA THR A 144 11.01 17.40 -4.88
C THR A 144 9.51 17.20 -5.05
N TYR A 145 8.72 18.20 -4.63
CA TYR A 145 7.25 18.13 -4.62
C TYR A 145 6.63 17.92 -6.02
N THR A 146 7.34 18.28 -7.10
CA THR A 146 6.88 18.07 -8.47
C THR A 146 7.23 16.70 -9.05
N TYR A 147 8.00 15.89 -8.32
CA TYR A 147 8.42 14.58 -8.80
C TYR A 147 7.21 13.70 -9.08
N TYR A 148 7.22 12.98 -10.18
CA TYR A 148 6.08 12.19 -10.69
C TYR A 148 4.78 12.98 -10.87
N SER A 149 4.83 14.30 -11.03
CA SER A 149 3.67 15.20 -11.12
C SER A 149 2.79 15.21 -9.86
N ARG A 150 3.35 14.93 -8.69
CA ARG A 150 2.62 14.85 -7.42
C ARG A 150 1.93 16.15 -7.04
N GLN A 151 2.43 17.32 -7.43
CA GLN A 151 1.75 18.60 -7.24
C GLN A 151 0.32 18.63 -7.80
N ASP A 152 0.04 17.75 -8.76
CA ASP A 152 -1.27 17.60 -9.39
C ASP A 152 -1.97 16.31 -8.95
N THR A 153 -1.25 15.17 -8.98
CA THR A 153 -1.85 13.86 -8.71
C THR A 153 -2.31 13.72 -7.26
N MET A 154 -1.65 14.35 -6.29
CA MET A 154 -2.09 14.37 -4.89
C MET A 154 -3.47 15.00 -4.72
N LYS A 155 -3.80 16.04 -5.50
CA LYS A 155 -5.13 16.66 -5.48
C LYS A 155 -6.21 15.70 -5.98
N THR A 156 -5.90 14.87 -6.96
CA THR A 156 -6.85 13.86 -7.48
C THR A 156 -7.20 12.80 -6.45
N LEU A 157 -6.25 12.50 -5.54
CA LEU A 157 -6.41 11.56 -4.44
C LEU A 157 -7.07 12.18 -3.20
N GLY A 158 -7.28 13.51 -3.18
CA GLY A 158 -7.89 14.24 -2.07
C GLY A 158 -6.91 15.00 -1.17
N PHE A 159 -5.60 14.89 -1.40
CA PHE A 159 -4.58 15.57 -0.61
C PHE A 159 -4.32 16.98 -1.13
N ASN A 160 -5.22 17.91 -0.81
CA ASN A 160 -5.06 19.33 -1.20
C ASN A 160 -3.94 20.01 -0.42
N SER A 161 -3.65 19.55 0.81
CA SER A 161 -2.49 19.95 1.59
C SER A 161 -1.34 18.96 1.36
N TYR A 162 -0.57 19.20 0.30
CA TYR A 162 0.61 18.41 -0.03
C TYR A 162 1.87 19.25 0.05
N MET A 163 2.85 18.80 0.84
CA MET A 163 4.11 19.50 1.06
C MET A 163 5.30 18.58 0.73
N GLY A 164 6.24 19.11 -0.04
CA GLY A 164 7.51 18.48 -0.33
C GLY A 164 8.62 19.52 -0.46
N ILE A 165 9.80 19.11 -0.92
CA ILE A 165 10.91 20.02 -1.18
C ILE A 165 10.56 20.89 -2.40
N GLY A 166 10.61 22.21 -2.22
CA GLY A 166 10.32 23.21 -3.24
C GLY A 166 8.92 23.89 -3.07
N ASN A 167 8.09 23.42 -2.11
CA ASN A 167 6.86 24.14 -1.77
C ASN A 167 6.63 24.30 -0.26
N GLY A 168 7.72 24.26 0.52
CA GLY A 168 7.68 24.64 1.93
C GLY A 168 8.46 23.73 2.87
N LEU A 169 8.59 22.44 2.59
CA LEU A 169 9.26 21.50 3.48
C LEU A 169 10.74 21.86 3.69
N GLU A 170 11.42 22.36 2.66
CA GLU A 170 12.82 22.80 2.71
C GLU A 170 13.07 23.94 3.71
N LYS A 171 12.02 24.68 4.07
CA LYS A 171 12.14 25.82 5.04
C LYS A 171 12.07 25.33 6.48
N LEU A 172 11.56 24.13 6.70
CA LEU A 172 11.40 23.50 8.02
C LEU A 172 12.55 22.56 8.33
N MET A 173 13.14 21.95 7.30
CA MET A 173 14.26 21.04 7.44
C MET A 173 15.59 21.81 7.38
N ASP A 174 16.54 21.46 8.23
CA ASP A 174 17.90 22.05 8.17
C ASP A 174 18.58 21.56 6.88
N SER A 175 18.54 22.40 5.86
CA SER A 175 18.74 22.10 4.45
C SER A 175 20.17 21.88 3.99
N LYS A 176 21.09 21.53 4.87
CA LYS A 176 22.41 21.01 4.48
C LYS A 176 22.38 19.57 3.96
N TRP A 177 21.27 18.97 3.93
CA TRP A 177 20.62 18.17 2.99
C TRP A 177 20.85 16.74 2.68
N ILE A 178 20.26 15.91 2.87
CA ILE A 178 19.73 14.70 2.28
C ILE A 178 18.42 14.51 2.97
N PRO A 179 17.34 14.45 2.23
CA PRO A 179 16.02 14.31 2.84
C PRO A 179 15.99 13.03 3.65
N ARG A 180 15.98 13.16 4.95
CA ARG A 180 15.83 12.05 5.89
C ARG A 180 14.36 11.88 6.24
N ASP A 181 13.95 10.62 6.32
CA ASP A 181 12.58 10.31 6.78
C ASP A 181 12.36 10.77 8.22
N VAL A 182 13.38 10.61 9.08
CA VAL A 182 13.38 11.14 10.46
C VAL A 182 13.12 12.65 10.49
N ASP A 183 13.81 13.42 9.64
CA ASP A 183 13.68 14.88 9.63
C ASP A 183 12.29 15.31 9.15
N MET A 184 11.74 14.65 8.12
CA MET A 184 10.38 14.90 7.65
C MET A 184 9.36 14.66 8.77
N ILE A 185 9.40 13.52 9.43
CA ILE A 185 8.50 13.19 10.54
C ILE A 185 8.65 14.23 11.65
N ASN A 186 9.89 14.58 12.01
CA ASN A 186 10.15 15.53 13.10
C ASN A 186 9.47 16.89 12.88
N VAL A 187 9.59 17.44 11.67
CA VAL A 187 9.10 18.81 11.40
C VAL A 187 7.62 18.88 11.00
N THR A 188 7.02 17.77 10.54
CA THR A 188 5.65 17.76 10.05
C THR A 188 4.62 17.24 11.03
N THR A 189 5.00 16.44 12.04
CA THR A 189 4.05 15.83 12.99
C THR A 189 3.19 16.88 13.69
N ASP A 190 3.76 18.01 14.10
CA ASP A 190 3.04 19.08 14.78
C ASP A 190 2.02 19.82 13.87
N MET A 191 2.13 19.66 12.54
CA MET A 191 1.30 20.37 11.58
C MET A 191 -0.12 19.81 11.46
N TYR A 192 -0.33 18.56 11.82
CA TYR A 192 -1.64 17.90 11.69
C TYR A 192 -2.18 17.33 13.01
N THR A 193 -1.34 17.17 14.01
CA THR A 193 -1.75 16.54 15.30
C THR A 193 -2.60 17.43 16.20
N SER A 194 -2.86 18.69 15.80
CA SER A 194 -3.82 19.59 16.44
C SER A 194 -5.23 19.48 15.86
N GLU A 195 -5.42 18.75 14.79
CA GLU A 195 -6.72 18.53 14.17
C GLU A 195 -7.55 17.50 14.95
N ASP A 196 -8.86 17.65 14.96
CA ASP A 196 -9.77 16.73 15.67
C ASP A 196 -9.69 15.30 15.12
N LYS A 197 -9.69 15.18 13.79
CA LYS A 197 -9.48 13.93 13.05
C LYS A 197 -8.63 14.18 11.82
N PHE A 198 -7.60 13.38 11.63
CA PHE A 198 -6.70 13.55 10.48
C PHE A 198 -6.36 12.23 9.78
N VAL A 199 -6.07 12.38 8.48
CA VAL A 199 -5.34 11.39 7.69
C VAL A 199 -4.08 12.06 7.15
N THR A 200 -2.95 11.51 7.51
CA THR A 200 -1.65 11.98 7.03
C THR A 200 -1.01 10.91 6.18
N TYR A 201 -0.64 11.27 4.95
CA TYR A 201 0.04 10.40 4.02
C TYR A 201 1.51 10.78 3.89
N TYR A 202 2.39 9.89 4.30
CA TYR A 202 3.83 10.05 4.14
C TYR A 202 4.35 9.19 2.98
N ILE A 203 5.15 9.81 2.11
CA ILE A 203 5.89 9.13 1.05
C ILE A 203 7.37 9.28 1.36
N THR A 204 8.02 8.20 1.79
CA THR A 204 9.41 8.22 2.24
C THR A 204 10.40 8.14 1.07
N VAL A 205 11.67 8.39 1.32
CA VAL A 205 12.74 8.39 0.31
C VAL A 205 13.98 7.63 0.76
N SER A 206 14.21 7.51 2.07
CA SER A 206 15.49 7.04 2.60
C SER A 206 15.86 5.62 2.16
N GLY A 207 14.87 4.79 1.80
CA GLY A 207 15.06 3.45 1.26
C GLY A 207 15.50 3.37 -0.20
N HIS A 208 15.67 4.53 -0.88
CA HIS A 208 15.97 4.57 -2.32
C HIS A 208 17.38 4.09 -2.67
N ALA A 209 17.48 3.37 -3.79
CA ALA A 209 18.75 3.00 -4.40
C ALA A 209 19.56 4.25 -4.84
N PRO A 210 20.89 4.13 -5.07
CA PRO A 210 21.70 2.91 -5.14
C PRO A 210 22.07 2.36 -3.76
N TYR A 211 22.11 1.05 -3.62
CA TYR A 211 22.51 0.42 -2.36
C TYR A 211 24.03 0.26 -2.28
N ASN A 212 24.68 1.33 -1.80
CA ASN A 212 26.13 1.39 -1.60
C ASN A 212 26.46 2.32 -0.42
N PHE A 213 27.72 2.36 -0.04
CA PHE A 213 28.23 3.26 0.99
C PHE A 213 29.07 4.38 0.39
N GLY A 214 29.34 5.42 1.17
CA GLY A 214 30.10 6.59 0.78
C GLY A 214 29.21 7.67 0.18
N THR A 215 29.73 8.39 -0.81
CA THR A 215 29.02 9.53 -1.43
C THR A 215 27.81 9.12 -2.27
N GLY A 216 27.69 7.83 -2.62
CA GLY A 216 26.58 7.31 -3.43
C GLY A 216 25.26 7.17 -2.68
N ASN A 217 25.34 6.86 -1.38
CA ASN A 217 24.14 6.78 -0.50
C ASN A 217 24.53 7.15 0.94
N SER A 218 24.24 8.37 1.30
CA SER A 218 24.59 8.89 2.63
C SER A 218 23.71 8.32 3.73
N THR A 219 22.46 7.93 3.43
CA THR A 219 21.59 7.25 4.39
C THR A 219 22.18 5.89 4.76
N ALA A 220 22.55 5.07 3.77
CA ALA A 220 23.24 3.81 4.03
C ALA A 220 24.54 4.02 4.80
N THR A 221 25.34 5.03 4.45
CA THR A 221 26.62 5.32 5.10
C THR A 221 26.45 5.71 6.56
N ARG A 222 25.39 6.39 6.92
CA ARG A 222 25.08 6.78 8.33
C ARG A 222 24.94 5.58 9.24
N TYR A 223 24.38 4.48 8.75
CA TYR A 223 24.13 3.26 9.52
C TYR A 223 25.12 2.15 9.17
N GLN A 224 26.21 2.44 8.46
CA GLN A 224 27.17 1.45 8.01
C GLN A 224 27.76 0.62 9.15
N GLU A 225 28.05 1.24 10.30
CA GLU A 225 28.63 0.57 11.46
C GLU A 225 27.74 -0.56 12.02
N TYR A 226 26.43 -0.45 11.91
CA TYR A 226 25.49 -1.45 12.40
C TYR A 226 25.38 -2.69 11.52
N VAL A 227 25.79 -2.58 10.25
CA VAL A 227 25.63 -3.65 9.25
C VAL A 227 26.95 -4.22 8.74
N GLN A 228 28.09 -3.57 9.05
CA GLN A 228 29.40 -3.92 8.47
C GLN A 228 29.82 -5.36 8.72
N ASP A 229 29.50 -5.92 9.90
CA ASP A 229 29.90 -7.27 10.32
C ASP A 229 28.88 -8.36 9.98
N LEU A 230 27.77 -8.00 9.31
CA LEU A 230 26.78 -8.95 8.86
C LEU A 230 27.33 -9.84 7.73
N PRO A 231 26.91 -11.10 7.63
CA PRO A 231 27.42 -12.07 6.65
C PRO A 231 26.83 -11.89 5.24
N TYR A 232 26.48 -10.67 4.84
CA TYR A 232 25.81 -10.35 3.59
C TYR A 232 26.72 -9.58 2.63
N SER A 233 26.36 -9.57 1.35
CA SER A 233 27.04 -8.74 0.34
C SER A 233 26.90 -7.24 0.63
N LYS A 234 27.81 -6.45 0.11
CA LYS A 234 27.85 -5.00 0.34
C LYS A 234 26.55 -4.30 -0.07
N PRO A 235 25.91 -4.60 -1.22
CA PRO A 235 24.61 -3.99 -1.57
C PRO A 235 23.50 -4.34 -0.58
N VAL A 236 23.44 -5.57 -0.11
CA VAL A 236 22.44 -6.01 0.89
C VAL A 236 22.64 -5.28 2.22
N LYS A 237 23.88 -5.18 2.70
CA LYS A 237 24.20 -4.38 3.90
C LYS A 237 23.76 -2.93 3.75
N ALA A 238 24.02 -2.31 2.60
CA ALA A 238 23.63 -0.94 2.33
C ALA A 238 22.10 -0.78 2.27
N TYR A 239 21.37 -1.74 1.68
CA TYR A 239 19.93 -1.76 1.70
C TYR A 239 19.38 -1.81 3.13
N LEU A 240 19.84 -2.77 3.95
CA LEU A 240 19.41 -2.89 5.35
C LEU A 240 19.70 -1.60 6.13
N ALA A 241 20.84 -0.97 5.90
CA ALA A 241 21.19 0.30 6.50
C ALA A 241 20.20 1.42 6.14
N THR A 242 19.71 1.46 4.89
CA THR A 242 18.69 2.47 4.51
C THR A 242 17.37 2.26 5.22
N GLN A 243 16.98 1.01 5.48
CA GLN A 243 15.72 0.69 6.17
C GLN A 243 15.79 0.98 7.68
N MET A 244 16.98 1.07 8.26
CA MET A 244 17.15 1.57 9.63
C MET A 244 16.72 3.03 9.77
N GLU A 245 16.87 3.87 8.74
CA GLU A 245 16.35 5.25 8.77
C GLU A 245 14.82 5.26 8.85
N LEU A 246 14.13 4.39 8.10
CA LEU A 246 12.69 4.22 8.18
C LEU A 246 12.26 3.77 9.60
N ASP A 247 12.98 2.81 10.17
CA ASP A 247 12.73 2.33 11.55
C ASP A 247 12.82 3.45 12.57
N ARG A 248 13.88 4.29 12.50
CA ARG A 248 14.06 5.45 13.38
C ARG A 248 13.00 6.53 13.16
N ALA A 249 12.54 6.72 11.93
CA ALA A 249 11.43 7.63 11.63
C ALA A 249 10.13 7.17 12.29
N LEU A 250 9.84 5.87 12.26
CA LEU A 250 8.67 5.28 12.93
C LEU A 250 8.78 5.36 14.45
N GLU A 251 9.96 5.08 15.01
CA GLU A 251 10.22 5.23 16.46
C GLU A 251 9.92 6.66 16.92
N LEU A 252 10.45 7.65 16.20
CA LEU A 252 10.21 9.07 16.47
C LEU A 252 8.73 9.44 16.35
N LEU A 253 8.05 8.94 15.31
CA LEU A 253 6.62 9.18 15.10
C LEU A 253 5.81 8.68 16.30
N ILE A 254 6.03 7.44 16.72
CA ILE A 254 5.34 6.85 17.88
C ILE A 254 5.62 7.67 19.15
N GLN A 255 6.87 8.03 19.40
CA GLN A 255 7.25 8.88 20.53
C GLN A 255 6.50 10.22 20.51
N LYS A 256 6.47 10.92 19.36
CA LYS A 256 5.77 12.23 19.26
C LYS A 256 4.25 12.09 19.47
N LEU A 257 3.63 11.03 18.97
CA LEU A 257 2.20 10.75 19.19
C LEU A 257 1.89 10.42 20.65
N GLU A 258 2.80 9.70 21.33
CA GLU A 258 2.69 9.38 22.75
C GLU A 258 2.83 10.63 23.63
N GLU A 259 3.84 11.46 23.36
CA GLU A 259 4.05 12.75 24.06
C GLU A 259 2.84 13.69 23.94
N LYS A 260 2.11 13.62 22.81
CA LYS A 260 0.88 14.37 22.58
C LYS A 260 -0.38 13.71 23.18
N GLY A 261 -0.27 12.49 23.67
CA GLY A 261 -1.37 11.73 24.25
C GLY A 261 -2.39 11.19 23.25
N ILE A 262 -2.04 11.15 21.96
CA ILE A 262 -2.93 10.71 20.85
C ILE A 262 -2.51 9.39 20.20
N LEU A 263 -1.50 8.70 20.72
CA LEU A 263 -1.02 7.45 20.14
C LEU A 263 -2.13 6.37 20.10
N LYS A 264 -2.91 6.24 21.17
CA LYS A 264 -4.04 5.31 21.25
C LYS A 264 -5.16 5.62 20.24
N ASP A 265 -5.30 6.89 19.87
CA ASP A 265 -6.33 7.37 18.93
C ASP A 265 -5.81 7.40 17.48
N THR A 266 -4.61 6.89 17.23
CA THR A 266 -3.96 6.94 15.91
C THR A 266 -3.60 5.54 15.43
N VAL A 267 -4.02 5.21 14.21
CA VAL A 267 -3.63 4.00 13.49
C VAL A 267 -2.44 4.30 12.61
N ILE A 268 -1.44 3.44 12.64
CA ILE A 268 -0.30 3.46 11.73
C ILE A 268 -0.48 2.35 10.71
N ALA A 269 -0.57 2.73 9.44
CA ALA A 269 -0.62 1.82 8.29
C ALA A 269 0.61 2.07 7.40
N LEU A 270 1.33 1.02 7.02
CA LEU A 270 2.52 1.12 6.18
C LEU A 270 2.58 -0.03 5.18
N VAL A 271 2.89 0.31 3.93
CA VAL A 271 3.25 -0.65 2.88
C VAL A 271 4.48 -0.16 2.13
N GLY A 272 5.28 -1.09 1.60
CA GLY A 272 6.33 -0.75 0.65
C GLY A 272 5.74 -0.36 -0.70
N ASP A 273 6.34 0.57 -1.41
CA ASP A 273 5.94 0.91 -2.78
C ASP A 273 6.31 -0.20 -3.77
N HIS A 274 7.45 -0.85 -3.56
CA HIS A 274 7.96 -2.02 -4.29
C HIS A 274 9.09 -2.69 -3.49
N TYR A 275 9.51 -3.89 -3.90
CA TYR A 275 10.74 -4.48 -3.37
C TYR A 275 12.00 -3.75 -3.88
N PRO A 276 13.18 -3.92 -3.25
CA PRO A 276 14.42 -3.27 -3.67
C PRO A 276 14.94 -3.87 -4.99
N TYR A 277 14.31 -3.57 -6.12
CA TYR A 277 14.52 -4.20 -7.44
C TYR A 277 15.90 -3.94 -8.07
N THR A 278 16.75 -3.12 -7.46
CA THR A 278 18.15 -2.99 -7.86
C THR A 278 19.07 -4.04 -7.22
N LEU A 279 18.57 -4.79 -6.23
CA LEU A 279 19.19 -6.01 -5.75
C LEU A 279 18.82 -7.18 -6.68
N SER A 280 19.78 -8.06 -6.94
CA SER A 280 19.48 -9.32 -7.63
C SER A 280 18.66 -10.26 -6.75
N ILE A 281 18.01 -11.25 -7.36
CA ILE A 281 17.27 -12.26 -6.59
C ILE A 281 18.17 -13.03 -5.63
N ASP A 282 19.42 -13.29 -6.02
CA ASP A 282 20.41 -13.95 -5.16
C ASP A 282 20.74 -13.09 -3.94
N GLN A 283 20.89 -11.77 -4.13
CA GLN A 283 21.11 -10.82 -3.04
C GLN A 283 19.90 -10.73 -2.09
N ILE A 284 18.68 -10.72 -2.62
CA ILE A 284 17.46 -10.77 -1.81
C ILE A 284 17.41 -12.07 -0.99
N ASN A 285 17.82 -13.17 -1.60
CA ASN A 285 17.86 -14.48 -0.93
C ASN A 285 18.99 -14.63 0.10
N GLU A 286 20.00 -13.75 0.13
CA GLU A 286 20.97 -13.71 1.23
C GLU A 286 20.31 -13.45 2.60
N VAL A 287 19.22 -12.67 2.61
CA VAL A 287 18.53 -12.22 3.83
C VAL A 287 17.20 -12.93 4.03
N SER A 288 16.63 -13.48 2.97
CA SER A 288 15.31 -14.13 3.05
C SER A 288 15.38 -15.41 3.89
N THR A 289 14.36 -15.65 4.69
CA THR A 289 14.23 -16.86 5.53
C THR A 289 13.86 -18.12 4.71
N TYR A 290 13.51 -17.95 3.44
CA TYR A 290 13.18 -19.01 2.49
C TYR A 290 13.54 -18.55 1.07
N PRO A 291 13.78 -19.49 0.12
CA PRO A 291 14.07 -19.14 -1.26
C PRO A 291 12.91 -18.44 -1.93
N ARG A 292 13.16 -17.24 -2.48
CA ARG A 292 12.18 -16.47 -3.26
C ARG A 292 12.47 -16.63 -4.75
N ASP A 293 11.43 -16.76 -5.54
CA ASP A 293 11.51 -16.61 -7.00
C ASP A 293 11.46 -15.14 -7.42
N SER A 294 11.89 -14.86 -8.66
CA SER A 294 12.00 -13.50 -9.19
C SER A 294 10.69 -12.92 -9.76
N ILE A 295 9.58 -13.63 -9.69
CA ILE A 295 8.30 -13.23 -10.28
C ILE A 295 7.28 -12.90 -9.20
N VAL A 296 7.09 -13.84 -8.27
CA VAL A 296 6.04 -13.81 -7.26
C VAL A 296 6.60 -13.50 -5.89
N GLU A 297 7.39 -14.44 -5.32
CA GLU A 297 7.83 -14.33 -3.93
C GLU A 297 8.79 -13.18 -3.67
N VAL A 298 9.50 -12.66 -4.68
CA VAL A 298 10.29 -11.43 -4.56
C VAL A 298 9.44 -10.22 -4.12
N ASN A 299 8.17 -10.20 -4.46
CA ASN A 299 7.22 -9.14 -4.09
C ASN A 299 6.56 -9.35 -2.72
N ARG A 300 6.80 -10.49 -2.03
CA ARG A 300 6.24 -10.72 -0.69
C ARG A 300 6.80 -9.68 0.27
N SER A 301 5.89 -8.99 0.97
CA SER A 301 6.20 -7.85 1.83
C SER A 301 5.31 -7.87 3.08
N ASN A 302 5.28 -6.77 3.82
CA ASN A 302 4.39 -6.60 4.95
C ASN A 302 3.41 -5.45 4.67
N PHE A 303 2.17 -5.64 5.09
CA PHE A 303 1.26 -4.56 5.37
C PHE A 303 1.22 -4.39 6.89
N ILE A 304 1.84 -3.32 7.39
CA ILE A 304 1.75 -2.95 8.79
C ILE A 304 0.43 -2.22 8.99
N LEU A 305 -0.36 -2.67 9.94
CA LEU A 305 -1.62 -2.05 10.35
C LEU A 305 -1.76 -2.20 11.86
N TRP A 306 -1.43 -1.13 12.58
CA TRP A 306 -1.21 -1.17 14.01
C TRP A 306 -1.86 0.01 14.73
N ASN A 307 -2.35 -0.27 15.93
CA ASN A 307 -2.76 0.73 16.92
C ASN A 307 -2.32 0.27 18.30
N SER A 308 -1.90 1.21 19.16
CA SER A 308 -1.32 0.89 20.48
C SER A 308 -2.30 0.23 21.47
N GLU A 309 -3.58 0.25 21.20
CA GLU A 309 -4.60 -0.45 22.01
C GLU A 309 -4.77 -1.92 21.66
N MET A 310 -4.18 -2.38 20.57
CA MET A 310 -4.22 -3.81 20.19
C MET A 310 -3.34 -4.62 21.15
N GLN A 311 -3.99 -5.46 21.98
CA GLN A 311 -3.32 -6.26 23.00
C GLN A 311 -2.66 -7.51 22.43
N GLU A 312 -3.33 -8.12 21.45
CA GLU A 312 -2.90 -9.34 20.78
C GLU A 312 -2.89 -9.13 19.27
N PRO A 313 -1.96 -9.77 18.55
CA PRO A 313 -1.95 -9.69 17.10
C PRO A 313 -3.14 -10.42 16.47
N VAL A 314 -3.71 -9.83 15.43
CA VAL A 314 -4.74 -10.46 14.61
C VAL A 314 -4.08 -11.10 13.40
N MET A 315 -4.05 -12.43 13.38
CA MET A 315 -3.42 -13.21 12.31
C MET A 315 -4.32 -13.29 11.09
N VAL A 316 -3.81 -12.92 9.92
CA VAL A 316 -4.55 -12.92 8.64
C VAL A 316 -3.76 -13.72 7.61
N ASP A 317 -4.27 -14.90 7.27
CA ASP A 317 -3.61 -15.83 6.33
C ASP A 317 -4.06 -15.66 4.88
N LYS A 318 -5.15 -14.90 4.66
CA LYS A 318 -5.65 -14.59 3.32
C LYS A 318 -4.58 -13.87 2.48
N VAL A 319 -4.48 -14.24 1.21
CA VAL A 319 -3.65 -13.54 0.24
C VAL A 319 -4.19 -12.13 0.01
N GLY A 320 -3.33 -11.13 0.11
CA GLY A 320 -3.65 -9.73 -0.16
C GLY A 320 -2.49 -9.01 -0.85
N SER A 321 -2.79 -7.85 -1.40
CA SER A 321 -1.80 -7.00 -2.06
C SER A 321 -2.09 -5.51 -1.90
N GLN A 322 -1.25 -4.66 -2.46
CA GLN A 322 -1.39 -3.21 -2.35
C GLN A 322 -2.75 -2.68 -2.80
N ILE A 323 -3.39 -3.28 -3.81
CA ILE A 323 -4.74 -2.84 -4.24
C ILE A 323 -5.82 -3.07 -3.18
N ASP A 324 -5.56 -3.95 -2.23
CA ASP A 324 -6.48 -4.32 -1.16
C ASP A 324 -6.36 -3.40 0.08
N VAL A 325 -5.33 -2.55 0.12
CA VAL A 325 -5.07 -1.65 1.25
C VAL A 325 -6.21 -0.66 1.46
N LEU A 326 -6.61 0.04 0.39
CA LEU A 326 -7.67 1.03 0.48
C LEU A 326 -9.00 0.43 0.94
N PRO A 327 -9.58 -0.61 0.32
CA PRO A 327 -10.84 -1.18 0.79
C PRO A 327 -10.75 -1.75 2.21
N THR A 328 -9.61 -2.31 2.62
CA THR A 328 -9.40 -2.78 3.99
C THR A 328 -9.42 -1.61 4.99
N LEU A 329 -8.76 -0.50 4.67
CA LEU A 329 -8.81 0.70 5.51
C LEU A 329 -10.22 1.29 5.57
N LEU A 330 -10.94 1.38 4.44
CA LEU A 330 -12.31 1.91 4.42
C LEU A 330 -13.24 1.09 5.32
N ASN A 331 -13.18 -0.24 5.22
CA ASN A 331 -13.96 -1.12 6.07
C ASN A 331 -13.60 -0.96 7.56
N LEU A 332 -12.32 -0.97 7.91
CA LEU A 332 -11.85 -0.83 9.28
C LEU A 332 -12.22 0.51 9.91
N PHE A 333 -12.24 1.59 9.14
CA PHE A 333 -12.64 2.91 9.63
C PHE A 333 -14.15 3.15 9.57
N GLY A 334 -14.94 2.19 9.09
CA GLY A 334 -16.40 2.33 8.97
C GLY A 334 -16.80 3.41 7.97
N ILE A 335 -15.98 3.62 6.94
CA ILE A 335 -16.27 4.53 5.84
C ILE A 335 -17.09 3.78 4.81
N GLU A 336 -18.29 4.27 4.50
CA GLU A 336 -19.15 3.66 3.50
C GLU A 336 -18.53 3.77 2.10
N TYR A 337 -18.48 2.66 1.40
CA TYR A 337 -18.02 2.55 0.04
C TYR A 337 -18.73 1.40 -0.67
N ASP A 338 -18.72 1.42 -1.99
CA ASP A 338 -19.14 0.28 -2.80
C ASP A 338 -17.91 -0.51 -3.24
N SER A 339 -17.76 -1.72 -2.70
CA SER A 339 -16.60 -2.58 -2.96
C SER A 339 -16.48 -3.00 -4.43
N ARG A 340 -17.58 -2.96 -5.20
CA ARG A 340 -17.61 -3.28 -6.63
C ARG A 340 -16.96 -2.21 -7.51
N LEU A 341 -16.74 -0.99 -6.96
CA LEU A 341 -16.05 0.12 -7.63
C LEU A 341 -14.52 0.06 -7.46
N LEU A 342 -14.02 -0.92 -6.74
CA LEU A 342 -12.59 -1.17 -6.52
C LEU A 342 -12.19 -2.50 -7.19
N ILE A 343 -10.93 -2.59 -7.62
CA ILE A 343 -10.36 -3.85 -8.12
C ILE A 343 -9.83 -4.70 -6.98
N GLY A 344 -9.25 -4.05 -5.97
CA GLY A 344 -8.91 -4.67 -4.70
C GLY A 344 -10.14 -4.90 -3.83
N GLN A 345 -9.96 -5.66 -2.78
CA GLN A 345 -11.00 -6.04 -1.83
C GLN A 345 -10.51 -5.91 -0.39
N ASP A 346 -11.44 -5.79 0.56
CA ASP A 346 -11.10 -5.90 1.97
C ASP A 346 -10.49 -7.28 2.25
N ILE A 347 -9.25 -7.32 2.73
CA ILE A 347 -8.54 -8.58 3.05
C ILE A 347 -9.26 -9.33 4.18
N LEU A 348 -10.02 -8.64 5.01
CA LEU A 348 -10.74 -9.22 6.14
C LEU A 348 -12.14 -9.74 5.77
N SER A 349 -12.61 -9.53 4.54
CA SER A 349 -13.88 -10.07 4.03
C SER A 349 -13.83 -11.58 3.78
N ASP A 350 -14.94 -12.23 3.49
CA ASP A 350 -15.00 -13.66 3.20
C ASP A 350 -14.59 -14.02 1.76
N ASN A 351 -14.45 -13.02 0.88
CA ASN A 351 -14.05 -13.23 -0.50
C ASN A 351 -12.64 -13.86 -0.60
N PRO A 352 -12.39 -14.79 -1.52
CA PRO A 352 -11.07 -15.39 -1.70
C PRO A 352 -10.00 -14.35 -2.02
N GLY A 353 -8.83 -14.47 -1.39
CA GLY A 353 -7.70 -13.58 -1.61
C GLY A 353 -7.00 -13.81 -2.96
N VAL A 354 -6.52 -12.73 -3.57
CA VAL A 354 -5.68 -12.80 -4.77
C VAL A 354 -4.71 -11.63 -4.86
N ALA A 355 -3.44 -11.93 -5.15
CA ALA A 355 -2.43 -10.93 -5.52
C ALA A 355 -2.10 -11.10 -7.00
N ILE A 356 -2.10 -9.99 -7.76
CA ILE A 356 -1.91 -9.98 -9.21
C ILE A 356 -0.61 -9.23 -9.53
N PHE A 357 0.20 -9.81 -10.43
CA PHE A 357 1.48 -9.24 -10.83
C PHE A 357 1.44 -8.65 -12.24
N SER A 358 2.39 -7.79 -12.57
CA SER A 358 2.42 -7.04 -13.84
C SER A 358 2.46 -7.93 -15.09
N ASN A 359 3.05 -9.11 -15.00
CA ASN A 359 3.08 -10.12 -16.08
C ASN A 359 1.82 -11.00 -16.12
N ARG A 360 0.77 -10.68 -15.31
CA ARG A 360 -0.46 -11.46 -15.15
C ARG A 360 -0.29 -12.81 -14.46
N SER A 361 0.84 -13.07 -13.82
CA SER A 361 0.92 -14.11 -12.79
C SER A 361 0.07 -13.69 -11.59
N TRP A 362 -0.38 -14.65 -10.82
CA TRP A 362 -1.19 -14.38 -9.63
C TRP A 362 -0.98 -15.44 -8.55
N VAL A 363 -1.19 -15.02 -7.30
CA VAL A 363 -1.28 -15.90 -6.13
C VAL A 363 -2.69 -15.81 -5.57
N SER A 364 -3.26 -16.94 -5.21
CA SER A 364 -4.53 -17.02 -4.50
C SER A 364 -4.37 -17.83 -3.21
N ASP A 365 -5.45 -17.92 -2.44
CA ASP A 365 -5.48 -18.79 -1.27
C ASP A 365 -5.31 -20.27 -1.64
N TYR A 366 -5.50 -20.64 -2.92
CA TYR A 366 -5.42 -22.03 -3.43
C TYR A 366 -4.08 -22.37 -4.10
N GLY A 367 -3.28 -21.41 -4.54
CA GLY A 367 -2.00 -21.66 -5.21
C GLY A 367 -1.50 -20.48 -6.03
N THR A 368 -0.42 -20.73 -6.78
CA THR A 368 0.29 -19.73 -7.58
C THR A 368 0.26 -20.10 -9.06
N TYR A 369 -0.11 -19.12 -9.91
CA TYR A 369 -0.05 -19.26 -11.35
C TYR A 369 1.08 -18.41 -11.93
N PHE A 370 1.97 -19.04 -12.66
CA PHE A 370 3.06 -18.43 -13.41
C PHE A 370 2.65 -18.27 -14.88
N SER A 371 2.39 -17.06 -15.30
CA SER A 371 1.90 -16.78 -16.67
C SER A 371 2.93 -17.10 -17.75
N THR A 372 4.22 -16.94 -17.45
CA THR A 372 5.33 -17.23 -18.36
C THR A 372 5.33 -18.69 -18.81
N ASP A 373 5.13 -19.59 -17.86
CA ASP A 373 5.17 -21.04 -18.12
C ASP A 373 3.77 -21.63 -18.28
N LYS A 374 2.73 -20.81 -18.10
CA LYS A 374 1.32 -21.22 -18.04
C LYS A 374 1.08 -22.34 -17.03
N LYS A 375 1.81 -22.30 -15.91
CA LYS A 375 1.83 -23.35 -14.89
C LYS A 375 1.14 -22.86 -13.62
N PHE A 376 0.23 -23.67 -13.12
CA PHE A 376 -0.35 -23.49 -11.78
C PHE A 376 0.28 -24.47 -10.80
N VAL A 377 0.67 -23.97 -9.63
CA VAL A 377 1.22 -24.75 -8.53
C VAL A 377 0.23 -24.64 -7.38
N PRO A 378 -0.56 -25.68 -7.10
CA PRO A 378 -1.52 -25.66 -5.98
C PRO A 378 -0.77 -25.65 -4.64
N LYS A 379 -1.41 -25.11 -3.59
CA LYS A 379 -0.97 -25.31 -2.22
C LYS A 379 -1.24 -26.76 -1.81
N ASP A 380 -0.50 -27.25 -0.82
CA ASP A 380 -0.66 -28.60 -0.29
C ASP A 380 -2.09 -28.81 0.25
N ASN A 381 -2.65 -29.98 -0.01
CA ASN A 381 -3.98 -30.41 0.45
C ASN A 381 -5.16 -29.55 -0.03
N VAL A 382 -5.02 -28.84 -1.15
CA VAL A 382 -6.08 -28.04 -1.75
C VAL A 382 -6.60 -28.74 -3.00
N GLU A 383 -7.93 -28.96 -3.03
CA GLU A 383 -8.63 -29.40 -4.23
C GLU A 383 -9.14 -28.17 -4.99
N ILE A 384 -8.95 -28.14 -6.30
CA ILE A 384 -9.44 -27.09 -7.18
C ILE A 384 -10.35 -27.67 -8.27
N GLU A 385 -11.33 -26.88 -8.68
CA GLU A 385 -12.20 -27.24 -9.79
C GLU A 385 -11.40 -27.25 -11.11
N GLU A 386 -11.81 -28.10 -12.07
CA GLU A 386 -11.16 -28.24 -13.38
C GLU A 386 -10.98 -26.90 -14.11
N ASN A 387 -11.95 -25.98 -13.99
CA ASN A 387 -11.95 -24.68 -14.65
C ASN A 387 -11.37 -23.54 -13.82
N TYR A 388 -10.87 -23.81 -12.60
CA TYR A 388 -10.41 -22.79 -11.67
C TYR A 388 -9.37 -21.83 -12.29
N VAL A 389 -8.28 -22.37 -12.86
CA VAL A 389 -7.20 -21.58 -13.46
C VAL A 389 -7.69 -20.76 -14.64
N SER A 390 -8.55 -21.33 -15.49
CA SER A 390 -9.14 -20.64 -16.63
C SER A 390 -10.02 -19.47 -16.20
N ASN A 391 -10.83 -19.67 -15.17
CA ASN A 391 -11.72 -18.65 -14.63
C ASN A 391 -10.92 -17.53 -13.93
N MET A 392 -9.88 -17.87 -13.18
CA MET A 392 -8.98 -16.89 -12.57
C MET A 392 -8.26 -16.05 -13.62
N ASN A 393 -7.74 -16.66 -14.69
CA ASN A 393 -7.09 -15.92 -15.77
C ASN A 393 -8.03 -14.93 -16.47
N LYS A 394 -9.31 -15.30 -16.66
CA LYS A 394 -10.34 -14.38 -17.20
C LYS A 394 -10.60 -13.25 -16.20
N SER A 395 -10.76 -13.56 -14.92
CA SER A 395 -10.97 -12.56 -13.88
C SER A 395 -9.82 -11.56 -13.82
N VAL A 396 -8.57 -12.04 -13.82
CA VAL A 396 -7.37 -11.19 -13.84
C VAL A 396 -7.37 -10.28 -15.08
N ALA A 397 -7.65 -10.81 -16.27
CA ALA A 397 -7.73 -10.00 -17.49
C ALA A 397 -8.82 -8.92 -17.41
N ASN A 398 -9.98 -9.24 -16.85
CA ASN A 398 -11.07 -8.28 -16.61
C ASN A 398 -10.65 -7.19 -15.64
N LYS A 399 -9.97 -7.53 -14.54
CA LYS A 399 -9.50 -6.56 -13.53
C LYS A 399 -8.55 -5.52 -14.15
N PHE A 400 -7.64 -5.90 -15.05
CA PHE A 400 -6.80 -4.95 -15.80
C PHE A 400 -7.64 -4.01 -16.67
N THR A 401 -8.63 -4.55 -17.39
CA THR A 401 -9.51 -3.76 -18.24
C THR A 401 -10.38 -2.80 -17.43
N MET A 402 -10.95 -3.27 -16.33
CA MET A 402 -11.83 -2.45 -15.49
C MET A 402 -11.05 -1.38 -14.72
N SER A 403 -9.81 -1.62 -14.28
CA SER A 403 -8.95 -0.58 -13.73
C SER A 403 -8.84 0.64 -14.64
N GLN A 404 -8.68 0.40 -15.96
CA GLN A 404 -8.62 1.49 -16.93
C GLN A 404 -9.98 2.16 -17.13
N SER A 405 -11.05 1.37 -17.14
CA SER A 405 -12.41 1.87 -17.34
C SER A 405 -12.87 2.74 -16.17
N PHE A 406 -12.61 2.31 -14.93
CA PHE A 406 -12.95 3.08 -13.72
C PHE A 406 -12.23 4.43 -13.64
N LEU A 407 -11.04 4.55 -14.21
CA LEU A 407 -10.34 5.84 -14.24
C LEU A 407 -10.83 6.73 -15.39
N LYS A 408 -11.36 6.13 -16.46
CA LYS A 408 -11.80 6.85 -17.65
C LYS A 408 -13.21 7.40 -17.50
N TYR A 409 -14.10 6.64 -16.87
CA TYR A 409 -15.52 6.92 -16.71
C TYR A 409 -15.90 7.28 -15.26
#